data_3272f343ce601432c5d70efc6f0eb2c3
#
_entry.id   3272f343ce601432c5d70efc6f0eb2c3
#
_cell.length_a   1.000
_cell.length_b   1.000
_cell.length_c   1.000
_cell.angle_alpha   90.00
_cell.angle_beta   90.00
_cell.angle_gamma   90.00
#
_symmetry.space_group_name_H-M   'P 1'
#
loop_
_entity.id
_entity.type
_entity.pdbx_description
1 polymer ?
#
loop_
_entity_poly.entity_id
_entity_poly.type
_entity_poly.pdbx_seq_one_letter_code
_entity_poly.pdbx_strand_id
1 'polypeptide(L)'
;MPKAAAAKSDSAYGVHPGVAMVQKWAAELKEKTGRSLEEWLALVKKEGPERAEGKGSEEDTPEGYLKAAVRYVEEQYAGPKEKLRPVYDELLRLGKSLGVDVKPCPCKTIVPLYRNHVFAQIKPTTNTRIDLGFALTHHKGKLPKRMIDTGGLAKKDRITHRIELSAVAEIDGEVKKWLKTAYDLDQ
;
A
#
# COMPACT_ATOMS: atom_id res chain seq x y z
N MET A 1 24.99 0.34 -24.10
CA MET A 1 24.11 0.97 -23.11
C MET A 1 24.10 0.06 -21.89
N PRO A 2 24.70 0.41 -20.73
CA PRO A 2 24.66 -0.46 -19.56
C PRO A 2 23.28 -0.38 -18.91
N LYS A 3 22.67 -1.55 -18.68
CA LYS A 3 21.48 -1.74 -17.88
C LYS A 3 21.82 -1.31 -16.45
N ALA A 4 21.17 -0.27 -15.96
CA ALA A 4 21.26 0.12 -14.57
C ALA A 4 20.77 -1.04 -13.70
N ALA A 5 21.67 -1.65 -12.95
CA ALA A 5 21.37 -2.64 -11.94
C ALA A 5 20.57 -1.93 -10.84
N ALA A 6 19.30 -2.30 -10.69
CA ALA A 6 18.49 -1.86 -9.57
C ALA A 6 19.16 -2.32 -8.28
N ALA A 7 19.63 -1.38 -7.49
CA ALA A 7 20.12 -1.65 -6.15
C ALA A 7 18.99 -2.34 -5.37
N LYS A 8 19.23 -3.57 -4.91
CA LYS A 8 18.33 -4.26 -3.98
C LYS A 8 18.32 -3.44 -2.69
N SER A 9 17.28 -2.64 -2.47
CA SER A 9 17.09 -1.97 -1.21
C SER A 9 16.77 -3.04 -0.16
N ASP A 10 17.51 -3.05 0.93
CA ASP A 10 17.27 -3.91 2.12
C ASP A 10 16.01 -3.50 2.89
N SER A 11 15.14 -2.70 2.26
CA SER A 11 13.90 -2.20 2.85
C SER A 11 12.88 -3.33 2.98
N ALA A 12 12.23 -3.40 4.14
CA ALA A 12 11.10 -4.30 4.39
C ALA A 12 9.90 -4.00 3.49
N TYR A 13 9.87 -2.83 2.85
CA TYR A 13 8.75 -2.30 2.06
C TYR A 13 9.09 -2.16 0.58
N GLY A 14 8.07 -2.28 -0.28
CA GLY A 14 8.13 -1.97 -1.70
C GLY A 14 7.79 -0.51 -1.98
N VAL A 15 8.22 0.00 -3.12
CA VAL A 15 7.82 1.33 -3.59
C VAL A 15 6.37 1.27 -4.09
N HIS A 16 5.55 2.23 -3.64
CA HIS A 16 4.15 2.30 -4.06
C HIS A 16 4.05 2.50 -5.59
N PRO A 17 3.16 1.76 -6.29
CA PRO A 17 3.03 1.87 -7.75
C PRO A 17 2.77 3.28 -8.27
N GLY A 18 2.12 4.13 -7.48
CA GLY A 18 1.90 5.55 -7.79
C GLY A 18 3.19 6.34 -8.03
N VAL A 19 4.26 6.02 -7.31
CA VAL A 19 5.57 6.70 -7.50
C VAL A 19 6.13 6.40 -8.90
N ALA A 20 6.11 5.13 -9.31
CA ALA A 20 6.56 4.74 -10.65
C ALA A 20 5.68 5.36 -11.76
N MET A 21 4.38 5.48 -11.52
CA MET A 21 3.44 6.11 -12.45
C MET A 21 3.74 7.60 -12.63
N VAL A 22 3.98 8.34 -11.53
CA VAL A 22 4.35 9.77 -11.59
C VAL A 22 5.67 9.96 -12.35
N GLN A 23 6.67 9.14 -12.09
CA GLN A 23 7.94 9.18 -12.80
C GLN A 23 7.76 8.91 -14.31
N LYS A 24 6.94 7.93 -14.66
CA LYS A 24 6.61 7.64 -16.07
C LYS A 24 5.93 8.84 -16.73
N TRP A 25 4.94 9.44 -16.09
CA TRP A 25 4.24 10.62 -16.63
C TRP A 25 5.18 11.80 -16.82
N ALA A 26 6.06 12.07 -15.85
CA ALA A 26 7.05 13.14 -15.97
C ALA A 26 8.02 12.90 -17.16
N ALA A 27 8.47 11.66 -17.35
CA ALA A 27 9.34 11.30 -18.47
C ALA A 27 8.66 11.43 -19.85
N GLU A 28 7.37 11.08 -19.95
CA GLU A 28 6.57 11.13 -21.18
C GLU A 28 5.96 12.51 -21.46
N LEU A 29 6.07 13.45 -20.51
CA LEU A 29 5.37 14.74 -20.57
C LEU A 29 5.77 15.56 -21.80
N LYS A 30 7.07 15.61 -22.11
CA LYS A 30 7.58 16.36 -23.27
C LYS A 30 7.08 15.78 -24.59
N GLU A 31 7.06 14.47 -24.72
CA GLU A 31 6.55 13.79 -25.92
C GLU A 31 5.06 14.05 -26.13
N LYS A 32 4.27 13.99 -25.05
CA LYS A 32 2.82 14.14 -25.09
C LYS A 32 2.33 15.57 -25.21
N THR A 33 3.10 16.55 -24.69
CA THR A 33 2.64 17.94 -24.56
C THR A 33 3.53 18.95 -25.28
N GLY A 34 4.67 18.52 -25.82
CA GLY A 34 5.67 19.38 -26.45
C GLY A 34 6.57 20.14 -25.47
N ARG A 35 6.33 20.04 -24.15
CA ARG A 35 7.09 20.74 -23.11
C ARG A 35 7.57 19.78 -22.02
N SER A 36 8.78 20.04 -21.50
CA SER A 36 9.31 19.28 -20.36
C SER A 36 8.60 19.65 -19.04
N LEU A 37 8.82 18.87 -17.99
CA LEU A 37 8.28 19.18 -16.67
C LEU A 37 8.78 20.54 -16.18
N GLU A 38 10.05 20.86 -16.38
CA GLU A 38 10.66 22.13 -16.00
C GLU A 38 10.02 23.31 -16.75
N GLU A 39 9.77 23.15 -18.05
CA GLU A 39 9.10 24.17 -18.87
C GLU A 39 7.64 24.40 -18.42
N TRP A 40 6.93 23.32 -18.05
CA TRP A 40 5.58 23.44 -17.48
C TRP A 40 5.60 24.11 -16.11
N LEU A 41 6.53 23.76 -15.23
CA LEU A 41 6.66 24.40 -13.91
C LEU A 41 6.98 25.87 -14.02
N ALA A 42 7.87 26.26 -14.96
CA ALA A 42 8.18 27.68 -15.22
C ALA A 42 6.95 28.46 -15.73
N LEU A 43 6.16 27.86 -16.64
CA LEU A 43 4.93 28.45 -17.16
C LEU A 43 3.88 28.63 -16.06
N VAL A 44 3.64 27.61 -15.25
CA VAL A 44 2.68 27.66 -14.12
C VAL A 44 3.10 28.70 -13.07
N LYS A 45 4.39 28.83 -12.79
CA LYS A 45 4.89 29.90 -11.89
C LYS A 45 4.67 31.29 -12.46
N LYS A 46 4.74 31.46 -13.79
CA LYS A 46 4.59 32.75 -14.45
C LYS A 46 3.13 33.15 -14.67
N GLU A 47 2.30 32.22 -15.07
CA GLU A 47 0.93 32.47 -15.57
C GLU A 47 -0.17 31.79 -14.74
N GLY A 48 0.22 30.93 -13.81
CA GLY A 48 -0.72 30.19 -12.95
C GLY A 48 -1.29 31.07 -11.85
N PRO A 49 -2.48 30.71 -11.30
CA PRO A 49 -3.00 31.37 -10.12
C PRO A 49 -2.04 31.18 -8.95
N GLU A 50 -1.95 32.20 -8.09
CA GLU A 50 -1.13 32.19 -6.89
C GLU A 50 -1.57 31.02 -5.97
N ARG A 51 -1.00 29.86 -6.20
CA ARG A 51 -1.15 28.69 -5.34
C ARG A 51 0.05 28.64 -4.40
N ALA A 52 -0.21 28.32 -3.15
CA ALA A 52 0.83 27.91 -2.21
C ALA A 52 1.73 26.88 -2.91
N GLU A 53 3.05 27.16 -2.92
CA GLU A 53 4.04 26.28 -3.53
C GLU A 53 3.82 24.84 -3.06
N GLY A 54 3.27 24.00 -3.93
CA GLY A 54 3.26 22.57 -3.73
C GLY A 54 4.71 22.11 -3.80
N LYS A 55 5.36 21.99 -2.64
CA LYS A 55 6.62 21.25 -2.56
C LYS A 55 6.32 19.89 -3.08
N GLY A 56 6.93 19.50 -4.21
CA GLY A 56 6.99 18.10 -4.63
C GLY A 56 7.41 17.31 -3.38
N SER A 57 6.59 16.35 -2.94
CA SER A 57 6.88 15.69 -1.68
C SER A 57 8.13 14.84 -1.89
N GLU A 58 9.02 14.78 -0.91
CA GLU A 58 10.13 13.82 -0.93
C GLU A 58 9.65 12.40 -1.23
N GLU A 59 8.37 12.13 -0.94
CA GLU A 59 7.66 10.87 -1.17
C GLU A 59 7.42 10.55 -2.65
N ASP A 60 7.59 11.51 -3.58
CA ASP A 60 7.45 11.31 -5.02
C ASP A 60 8.66 10.61 -5.65
N THR A 61 9.72 10.39 -4.87
CA THR A 61 10.88 9.59 -5.26
C THR A 61 10.86 8.22 -4.57
N PRO A 62 11.42 7.15 -5.19
CA PRO A 62 11.48 5.82 -4.57
C PRO A 62 12.14 5.83 -3.17
N GLU A 63 13.25 6.56 -3.05
CA GLU A 63 14.00 6.67 -1.79
C GLU A 63 13.24 7.44 -0.72
N GLY A 64 12.65 8.57 -1.11
CA GLY A 64 11.82 9.40 -0.22
C GLY A 64 10.58 8.66 0.23
N TYR A 65 9.91 7.93 -0.70
CA TYR A 65 8.79 7.07 -0.34
C TYR A 65 9.19 5.98 0.67
N LEU A 66 10.33 5.29 0.49
CA LEU A 66 10.75 4.25 1.43
C LEU A 66 11.05 4.79 2.82
N LYS A 67 11.62 6.00 2.93
CA LYS A 67 11.79 6.71 4.21
C LYS A 67 10.42 7.04 4.83
N ALA A 68 9.51 7.57 4.03
CA ALA A 68 8.15 7.87 4.47
C ALA A 68 7.38 6.62 4.90
N ALA A 69 7.55 5.49 4.20
CA ALA A 69 6.91 4.23 4.52
C ALA A 69 7.25 3.72 5.93
N VAL A 70 8.52 3.82 6.33
CA VAL A 70 8.95 3.49 7.69
C VAL A 70 8.25 4.40 8.71
N ARG A 71 8.32 5.72 8.49
CA ARG A 71 7.66 6.71 9.35
C ARG A 71 6.15 6.47 9.47
N TYR A 72 5.46 6.18 8.38
CA TYR A 72 4.03 5.90 8.40
C TYR A 72 3.66 4.72 9.27
N VAL A 73 4.44 3.65 9.25
CA VAL A 73 4.20 2.49 10.13
C VAL A 73 4.46 2.87 11.59
N GLU A 74 5.53 3.60 11.88
CA GLU A 74 5.82 4.05 13.24
C GLU A 74 4.70 4.94 13.79
N GLU A 75 4.23 5.92 13.00
CA GLU A 75 3.11 6.80 13.36
C GLU A 75 1.79 6.04 13.55
N GLN A 76 1.50 5.05 12.69
CA GLN A 76 0.29 4.24 12.77
C GLN A 76 0.21 3.42 14.06
N TYR A 77 1.36 2.98 14.56
CA TYR A 77 1.47 2.12 15.76
C TYR A 77 2.09 2.84 16.95
N ALA A 78 2.10 4.18 16.96
CA ALA A 78 2.54 4.98 18.11
C ALA A 78 1.47 5.09 19.20
N GLY A 79 1.92 5.35 20.44
CA GLY A 79 1.06 5.64 21.58
C GLY A 79 0.06 4.52 21.91
N PRO A 80 -1.25 4.77 21.99
CA PRO A 80 -2.23 3.76 22.39
C PRO A 80 -2.28 2.53 21.49
N LYS A 81 -1.78 2.62 20.27
CA LYS A 81 -1.75 1.51 19.29
C LYS A 81 -0.47 0.68 19.33
N GLU A 82 0.51 1.02 20.17
CA GLU A 82 1.79 0.31 20.27
C GLU A 82 1.62 -1.19 20.55
N LYS A 83 0.65 -1.53 21.38
CA LYS A 83 0.28 -2.93 21.68
C LYS A 83 -0.19 -3.76 20.48
N LEU A 84 -0.58 -3.10 19.38
CA LEU A 84 -0.96 -3.76 18.13
C LEU A 84 0.26 -4.03 17.22
N ARG A 85 1.43 -3.47 17.53
CA ARG A 85 2.63 -3.65 16.71
C ARG A 85 3.02 -5.11 16.50
N PRO A 86 2.99 -6.01 17.51
CA PRO A 86 3.27 -7.42 17.30
C PRO A 86 2.28 -8.12 16.35
N VAL A 87 1.00 -7.70 16.37
CA VAL A 87 -0.03 -8.22 15.43
C VAL A 87 0.30 -7.79 14.00
N TYR A 88 0.65 -6.52 13.82
CA TYR A 88 1.10 -5.99 12.52
C TYR A 88 2.33 -6.72 11.99
N ASP A 89 3.36 -6.87 12.81
CA ASP A 89 4.63 -7.49 12.41
C ASP A 89 4.41 -8.94 11.97
N GLU A 90 3.55 -9.69 12.66
CA GLU A 90 3.21 -11.07 12.27
C GLU A 90 2.40 -11.10 10.95
N LEU A 91 1.44 -10.19 10.77
CA LEU A 91 0.67 -10.09 9.51
C LEU A 91 1.56 -9.71 8.33
N LEU A 92 2.51 -8.78 8.54
CA LEU A 92 3.49 -8.39 7.53
C LEU A 92 4.39 -9.56 7.14
N ARG A 93 4.91 -10.30 8.15
CA ARG A 93 5.73 -11.49 7.95
C ARG A 93 4.99 -12.55 7.13
N LEU A 94 3.73 -12.83 7.50
CA LEU A 94 2.88 -13.78 6.78
C LEU A 94 2.59 -13.33 5.36
N GLY A 95 2.23 -12.06 5.16
CA GLY A 95 2.00 -11.51 3.82
C GLY A 95 3.22 -11.69 2.93
N LYS A 96 4.41 -11.34 3.41
CA LYS A 96 5.67 -11.50 2.67
C LYS A 96 6.05 -12.96 2.40
N SER A 97 5.63 -13.89 3.25
CA SER A 97 5.91 -15.32 3.06
C SER A 97 5.08 -15.99 1.96
N LEU A 98 4.05 -15.33 1.43
CA LEU A 98 3.20 -15.88 0.37
C LEU A 98 3.92 -15.95 -0.98
N GLY A 99 4.82 -15.00 -1.26
CA GLY A 99 5.57 -14.95 -2.50
C GLY A 99 6.59 -13.82 -2.52
N VAL A 100 7.64 -13.98 -3.32
CA VAL A 100 8.70 -12.96 -3.52
C VAL A 100 8.20 -11.71 -4.24
N ASP A 101 7.04 -11.80 -4.87
CA ASP A 101 6.35 -10.75 -5.60
C ASP A 101 5.45 -9.88 -4.70
N VAL A 102 5.30 -10.24 -3.43
CA VAL A 102 4.55 -9.43 -2.45
C VAL A 102 5.31 -8.16 -2.08
N LYS A 103 4.65 -7.02 -2.28
CA LYS A 103 5.18 -5.67 -1.98
C LYS A 103 4.28 -4.97 -0.97
N PRO A 104 4.66 -4.95 0.32
CA PRO A 104 3.98 -4.09 1.29
C PRO A 104 4.31 -2.63 1.00
N CYS A 105 3.28 -1.80 0.86
CA CYS A 105 3.43 -0.39 0.48
C CYS A 105 2.74 0.52 1.51
N PRO A 106 3.37 0.82 2.66
CA PRO A 106 2.75 1.64 3.70
C PRO A 106 2.28 3.00 3.21
N CYS A 107 1.06 3.38 3.59
CA CYS A 107 0.47 4.69 3.45
C CYS A 107 0.25 5.31 4.84
N LYS A 108 -0.25 6.54 4.93
CA LYS A 108 -0.46 7.24 6.22
C LYS A 108 -1.34 6.48 7.22
N THR A 109 -2.31 5.70 6.75
CA THR A 109 -3.32 5.07 7.63
C THR A 109 -3.52 3.59 7.42
N ILE A 110 -2.90 3.01 6.40
CA ILE A 110 -3.03 1.60 6.02
C ILE A 110 -1.71 1.07 5.46
N VAL A 111 -1.55 -0.24 5.48
CA VAL A 111 -0.46 -0.94 4.80
C VAL A 111 -1.05 -1.92 3.79
N PRO A 112 -1.21 -1.51 2.52
CA PRO A 112 -1.63 -2.42 1.46
C PRO A 112 -0.53 -3.42 1.14
N LEU A 113 -0.94 -4.64 0.83
CA LEU A 113 -0.10 -5.71 0.31
C LEU A 113 -0.41 -5.88 -1.18
N TYR A 114 0.55 -5.57 -2.01
CA TYR A 114 0.45 -5.71 -3.47
C TYR A 114 1.07 -7.01 -3.95
N ARG A 115 0.48 -7.55 -5.00
CA ARG A 115 1.09 -8.49 -5.94
C ARG A 115 1.02 -7.84 -7.33
N ASN A 116 0.03 -8.14 -8.16
CA ASN A 116 -0.31 -7.34 -9.35
C ASN A 116 -1.13 -6.11 -8.96
N HIS A 117 -2.03 -6.30 -8.01
CA HIS A 117 -2.86 -5.27 -7.39
C HIS A 117 -2.82 -5.42 -5.87
N VAL A 118 -3.63 -4.63 -5.16
CA VAL A 118 -3.84 -4.82 -3.72
C VAL A 118 -4.69 -6.07 -3.50
N PHE A 119 -4.10 -7.12 -2.91
CA PHE A 119 -4.85 -8.32 -2.54
C PHE A 119 -5.27 -8.34 -1.07
N ALA A 120 -4.55 -7.63 -0.20
CA ALA A 120 -4.89 -7.46 1.20
C ALA A 120 -4.43 -6.10 1.72
N GLN A 121 -4.96 -5.67 2.87
CA GLN A 121 -4.48 -4.48 3.57
C GLN A 121 -4.54 -4.67 5.08
N ILE A 122 -3.57 -4.07 5.78
CA ILE A 122 -3.49 -4.06 7.24
C ILE A 122 -3.83 -2.64 7.70
N LYS A 123 -4.84 -2.48 8.56
CA LYS A 123 -5.30 -1.18 9.04
C LYS A 123 -5.51 -1.19 10.55
N PRO A 124 -4.75 -0.40 11.33
CA PRO A 124 -5.01 -0.21 12.76
C PRO A 124 -6.22 0.72 12.96
N THR A 125 -7.43 0.15 12.87
CA THR A 125 -8.70 0.91 12.85
C THR A 125 -9.02 1.57 14.18
N THR A 126 -8.74 0.87 15.29
CA THR A 126 -8.92 1.39 16.65
C THR A 126 -7.63 1.26 17.46
N ASN A 127 -7.63 1.74 18.71
CA ASN A 127 -6.48 1.57 19.60
C ASN A 127 -6.27 0.10 20.05
N THR A 128 -7.24 -0.77 19.80
CA THR A 128 -7.23 -2.17 20.27
C THR A 128 -7.40 -3.19 19.16
N ARG A 129 -7.54 -2.75 17.89
CA ARG A 129 -7.92 -3.63 16.80
C ARG A 129 -7.26 -3.24 15.49
N ILE A 130 -6.78 -4.25 14.78
CA ILE A 130 -6.40 -4.21 13.37
C ILE A 130 -7.52 -4.83 12.56
N ASP A 131 -7.90 -4.19 11.46
CA ASP A 131 -8.71 -4.78 10.41
C ASP A 131 -7.78 -5.31 9.31
N LEU A 132 -7.76 -6.63 9.13
CA LEU A 132 -7.10 -7.26 7.98
C LEU A 132 -8.11 -7.38 6.85
N GLY A 133 -7.96 -6.55 5.82
CA GLY A 133 -8.82 -6.51 4.65
C GLY A 133 -8.35 -7.45 3.54
N PHE A 134 -9.29 -7.97 2.75
CA PHE A 134 -9.05 -8.94 1.68
C PHE A 134 -9.78 -8.53 0.39
N ALA A 135 -9.12 -8.70 -0.75
CA ALA A 135 -9.70 -8.55 -2.08
C ALA A 135 -10.32 -9.89 -2.52
N LEU A 136 -11.62 -10.07 -2.25
CA LEU A 136 -12.34 -11.33 -2.52
C LEU A 136 -13.43 -11.19 -3.59
N THR A 137 -13.37 -10.17 -4.45
CA THR A 137 -14.37 -9.91 -5.50
C THR A 137 -14.64 -11.13 -6.38
N HIS A 138 -13.61 -11.92 -6.67
CA HIS A 138 -13.72 -13.10 -7.54
C HIS A 138 -13.91 -14.41 -6.78
N HIS A 139 -14.02 -14.37 -5.45
CA HIS A 139 -14.27 -15.57 -4.66
C HIS A 139 -15.74 -15.99 -4.78
N LYS A 140 -15.97 -17.27 -5.13
CA LYS A 140 -17.33 -17.84 -5.33
C LYS A 140 -17.76 -18.77 -4.19
N GLY A 141 -16.93 -18.93 -3.18
CA GLY A 141 -17.17 -19.87 -2.08
C GLY A 141 -17.91 -19.23 -0.90
N LYS A 142 -18.26 -20.09 0.07
CA LYS A 142 -18.85 -19.67 1.34
C LYS A 142 -17.80 -18.99 2.21
N LEU A 143 -18.14 -17.85 2.79
CA LEU A 143 -17.28 -17.12 3.71
C LEU A 143 -17.53 -17.55 5.16
N PRO A 144 -16.52 -17.52 6.04
CA PRO A 144 -16.70 -17.83 7.46
C PRO A 144 -17.45 -16.72 8.18
N LYS A 145 -18.04 -17.04 9.34
CA LYS A 145 -18.82 -16.07 10.13
C LYS A 145 -18.04 -14.84 10.61
N ARG A 146 -16.70 -15.00 10.82
CA ARG A 146 -15.85 -13.87 11.26
C ARG A 146 -15.43 -12.95 10.09
N MET A 147 -15.73 -13.32 8.85
CA MET A 147 -15.49 -12.48 7.69
C MET A 147 -16.59 -11.44 7.55
N ILE A 148 -16.24 -10.18 7.67
CA ILE A 148 -17.15 -9.05 7.66
C ILE A 148 -17.12 -8.41 6.27
N ASP A 149 -18.26 -8.25 5.63
CA ASP A 149 -18.41 -7.48 4.40
C ASP A 149 -18.17 -5.99 4.68
N THR A 150 -17.29 -5.36 3.92
CA THR A 150 -17.01 -3.91 4.03
C THR A 150 -17.95 -3.05 3.19
N GLY A 151 -18.82 -3.66 2.39
CA GLY A 151 -19.58 -2.98 1.33
C GLY A 151 -18.69 -2.50 0.17
N GLY A 152 -17.46 -3.00 0.09
CA GLY A 152 -16.47 -2.59 -0.90
C GLY A 152 -16.91 -2.89 -2.32
N LEU A 153 -17.61 -4.00 -2.54
CA LEU A 153 -18.09 -4.37 -3.87
C LEU A 153 -19.01 -3.31 -4.46
N ALA A 154 -19.98 -2.80 -3.68
CA ALA A 154 -20.89 -1.75 -4.09
C ALA A 154 -20.18 -0.41 -4.36
N LYS A 155 -19.07 -0.15 -3.66
CA LYS A 155 -18.26 1.06 -3.80
C LYS A 155 -17.16 0.93 -4.87
N LYS A 156 -17.08 -0.22 -5.55
CA LYS A 156 -15.99 -0.57 -6.49
C LYS A 156 -14.60 -0.52 -5.83
N ASP A 157 -14.54 -0.80 -4.52
CA ASP A 157 -13.29 -0.94 -3.77
C ASP A 157 -12.75 -2.36 -3.96
N ARG A 158 -11.42 -2.50 -3.99
CA ARG A 158 -10.81 -3.83 -4.10
C ARG A 158 -10.94 -4.63 -2.81
N ILE A 159 -10.90 -3.97 -1.66
CA ILE A 159 -11.07 -4.62 -0.35
C ILE A 159 -12.56 -4.78 -0.05
N THR A 160 -13.04 -5.98 -0.23
CA THR A 160 -14.47 -6.32 -0.10
C THR A 160 -14.83 -6.91 1.25
N HIS A 161 -13.86 -7.52 1.94
CA HIS A 161 -14.08 -8.18 3.22
C HIS A 161 -12.93 -7.90 4.19
N ARG A 162 -13.18 -8.11 5.48
CA ARG A 162 -12.16 -7.97 6.54
C ARG A 162 -12.37 -8.97 7.67
N ILE A 163 -11.29 -9.23 8.40
CA ILE A 163 -11.30 -9.91 9.70
C ILE A 163 -10.72 -8.93 10.73
N GLU A 164 -11.33 -8.88 11.90
CA GLU A 164 -10.89 -8.09 13.05
C GLU A 164 -9.90 -8.90 13.90
N LEU A 165 -8.77 -8.29 14.28
CA LEU A 165 -7.68 -8.91 15.02
C LEU A 165 -7.21 -7.96 16.13
N SER A 166 -7.11 -8.47 17.35
CA SER A 166 -6.65 -7.72 18.53
C SER A 166 -5.39 -8.32 19.16
N ALA A 167 -5.08 -9.58 18.86
CA ALA A 167 -3.94 -10.30 19.40
C ALA A 167 -3.30 -11.23 18.36
N VAL A 168 -2.00 -11.50 18.51
CA VAL A 168 -1.27 -12.42 17.62
C VAL A 168 -1.89 -13.82 17.60
N ALA A 169 -2.43 -14.29 18.74
CA ALA A 169 -3.08 -15.60 18.83
C ALA A 169 -4.31 -15.75 17.93
N GLU A 170 -4.92 -14.63 17.50
CA GLU A 170 -6.07 -14.65 16.59
C GLU A 170 -5.67 -14.82 15.12
N ILE A 171 -4.37 -14.75 14.81
CA ILE A 171 -3.79 -15.04 13.49
C ILE A 171 -3.66 -16.56 13.33
N ASP A 172 -4.79 -17.21 13.26
CA ASP A 172 -4.93 -18.65 13.18
C ASP A 172 -4.82 -19.22 11.75
N GLY A 173 -5.09 -20.50 11.59
CA GLY A 173 -5.08 -21.18 10.29
C GLY A 173 -6.11 -20.62 9.32
N GLU A 174 -7.24 -20.10 9.81
CA GLU A 174 -8.28 -19.49 8.98
C GLU A 174 -7.80 -18.16 8.40
N VAL A 175 -7.18 -17.28 9.19
CA VAL A 175 -6.59 -16.02 8.72
C VAL A 175 -5.52 -16.27 7.67
N LYS A 176 -4.62 -17.25 7.91
CA LYS A 176 -3.57 -17.64 6.96
C LYS A 176 -4.15 -18.15 5.65
N LYS A 177 -5.20 -18.99 5.72
CA LYS A 177 -5.91 -19.51 4.54
C LYS A 177 -6.50 -18.37 3.72
N TRP A 178 -7.18 -17.42 4.34
CA TRP A 178 -7.83 -16.32 3.62
C TRP A 178 -6.85 -15.31 3.04
N LEU A 179 -5.74 -15.08 3.73
CA LEU A 179 -4.66 -14.25 3.19
C LEU A 179 -4.06 -14.88 1.94
N LYS A 180 -3.83 -16.20 1.96
CA LYS A 180 -3.38 -16.94 0.79
C LYS A 180 -4.44 -16.97 -0.32
N THR A 181 -5.71 -17.15 0.01
CA THR A 181 -6.79 -17.12 -0.98
C THR A 181 -6.84 -15.77 -1.71
N ALA A 182 -6.76 -14.67 -0.98
CA ALA A 182 -6.74 -13.33 -1.58
C ALA A 182 -5.50 -13.11 -2.49
N TYR A 183 -4.34 -13.62 -2.07
CA TYR A 183 -3.11 -13.60 -2.88
C TYR A 183 -3.26 -14.43 -4.17
N ASP A 184 -3.84 -15.63 -4.09
CA ASP A 184 -4.03 -16.52 -5.26
C ASP A 184 -5.06 -15.97 -6.26
N LEU A 185 -6.02 -15.17 -5.80
CA LEU A 185 -7.03 -14.51 -6.64
C LEU A 185 -6.49 -13.27 -7.38
N ASP A 186 -5.35 -12.73 -6.97
CA ASP A 186 -4.72 -11.55 -7.61
C ASP A 186 -3.72 -12.00 -8.69
N GLN A 187 -4.23 -12.70 -9.71
CA GLN A 187 -3.46 -13.17 -10.87
C GLN A 187 -3.42 -12.12 -11.98
#